data_6529e6bb6c80ec55ad45540cf158a984
#
_entry.id   6529e6bb6c80ec55ad45540cf158a984
#
_cell.length_a   1.000
_cell.length_b   1.000
_cell.length_c   1.000
_cell.angle_alpha   90.00
_cell.angle_beta   90.00
_cell.angle_gamma   90.00
#
_symmetry.space_group_name_H-M   'P 1'
#
loop_
_entity.id
_entity.type
_entity.pdbx_description
1 polymer ?
#
loop_
_entity_poly.entity_id
_entity_poly.type
_entity_poly.pdbx_seq_one_letter_code
_entity_poly.pdbx_strand_id
1 'polypeptide(L)'
;FKELLPQDTRVYVAHIEGTPINEMIDTAKRLTDEGYNVMPHFPARIIESKEVLVNWIDRYKNEAGVKDALLLAGGVNQPYGEFHSSMDLLDTGEFDKAGFKNLHVAGHPEGNMDIDTDGKTKNVDSAISWKQEFSQKTDANMAITTQFCFESGPVIEWADRMASMGIDIPIH
;
A
#
# COMPACT_ATOMS: atom_id res chain seq x y z
N PHE A 1 -16.06 -17.84 -0.05
CA PHE A 1 -15.05 -17.32 -1.01
C PHE A 1 -14.42 -18.44 -1.83
N LYS A 2 -14.07 -19.60 -1.24
CA LYS A 2 -13.36 -20.71 -1.92
C LYS A 2 -13.99 -21.21 -3.22
N GLU A 3 -15.31 -21.07 -3.38
CA GLU A 3 -16.03 -21.47 -4.59
C GLU A 3 -16.02 -20.38 -5.68
N LEU A 4 -15.67 -19.13 -5.32
CA LEU A 4 -15.78 -17.97 -6.20
C LEU A 4 -14.44 -17.48 -6.71
N LEU A 5 -13.37 -17.67 -5.93
CA LEU A 5 -12.04 -17.17 -6.25
C LEU A 5 -11.04 -18.32 -6.34
N PRO A 6 -10.17 -18.32 -7.37
CA PRO A 6 -9.07 -19.29 -7.47
C PRO A 6 -8.13 -19.23 -6.27
N GLN A 7 -7.42 -20.33 -5.99
CA GLN A 7 -6.30 -20.34 -5.07
C GLN A 7 -5.24 -19.30 -5.52
N ASP A 8 -4.46 -18.80 -4.58
CA ASP A 8 -3.43 -17.78 -4.82
C ASP A 8 -3.95 -16.42 -5.31
N THR A 9 -5.28 -16.21 -5.34
CA THR A 9 -5.83 -14.87 -5.63
C THR A 9 -5.31 -13.87 -4.61
N ARG A 10 -4.78 -12.73 -5.09
CA ARG A 10 -4.40 -11.62 -4.20
C ARG A 10 -5.63 -10.94 -3.63
N VAL A 11 -5.67 -10.82 -2.30
CA VAL A 11 -6.76 -10.18 -1.58
C VAL A 11 -6.21 -9.02 -0.76
N TYR A 12 -6.64 -7.80 -1.10
CA TYR A 12 -6.34 -6.62 -0.31
C TYR A 12 -7.28 -6.53 0.88
N VAL A 13 -6.73 -6.33 2.09
CA VAL A 13 -7.52 -6.19 3.31
C VAL A 13 -7.40 -4.75 3.80
N ALA A 14 -8.47 -3.98 3.62
CA ALA A 14 -8.50 -2.59 4.02
C ALA A 14 -8.47 -2.44 5.54
N HIS A 15 -7.52 -1.66 6.07
CA HIS A 15 -7.50 -1.26 7.47
C HIS A 15 -8.22 0.08 7.62
N ILE A 16 -9.41 0.05 8.15
CA ILE A 16 -10.25 1.23 8.38
C ILE A 16 -9.94 1.77 9.77
N GLU A 17 -9.88 3.09 9.90
CA GLU A 17 -9.69 3.78 11.18
C GLU A 17 -10.64 3.23 12.26
N GLY A 18 -10.10 2.98 13.45
CA GLY A 18 -10.85 2.42 14.57
C GLY A 18 -10.98 0.89 14.56
N THR A 19 -10.58 0.20 13.49
CA THR A 19 -10.53 -1.27 13.51
C THR A 19 -9.33 -1.75 14.33
N PRO A 20 -9.54 -2.59 15.37
CA PRO A 20 -8.44 -3.12 16.15
C PRO A 20 -7.50 -4.00 15.31
N ILE A 21 -6.20 -3.87 15.54
CA ILE A 21 -5.20 -4.66 14.82
C ILE A 21 -5.43 -6.19 14.96
N ASN A 22 -5.97 -6.65 16.09
CA ASN A 22 -6.29 -8.06 16.29
C ASN A 22 -7.28 -8.58 15.23
N GLU A 23 -8.34 -7.83 14.94
CA GLU A 23 -9.34 -8.19 13.93
C GLU A 23 -8.72 -8.25 12.52
N MET A 24 -7.77 -7.35 12.25
CA MET A 24 -7.03 -7.33 10.99
C MET A 24 -6.14 -8.57 10.84
N ILE A 25 -5.40 -8.94 11.90
CA ILE A 25 -4.54 -10.13 11.92
C ILE A 25 -5.38 -11.40 11.78
N ASP A 26 -6.48 -11.52 12.52
CA ASP A 26 -7.39 -12.68 12.46
C ASP A 26 -7.99 -12.83 11.05
N THR A 27 -8.37 -11.72 10.42
CA THR A 27 -8.88 -11.72 9.04
C THR A 27 -7.81 -12.15 8.05
N ALA A 28 -6.61 -11.60 8.16
CA ALA A 28 -5.48 -11.96 7.31
C ALA A 28 -5.14 -13.44 7.44
N LYS A 29 -5.05 -13.94 8.70
CA LYS A 29 -4.78 -15.34 8.98
C LYS A 29 -5.81 -16.26 8.35
N ARG A 30 -7.11 -15.98 8.55
CA ARG A 30 -8.19 -16.77 7.95
C ARG A 30 -8.07 -16.85 6.44
N LEU A 31 -7.82 -15.72 5.77
CA LEU A 31 -7.69 -15.68 4.32
C LEU A 31 -6.44 -16.43 3.83
N THR A 32 -5.32 -16.33 4.54
CA THR A 32 -4.11 -17.10 4.25
C THR A 32 -4.35 -18.60 4.43
N ASP A 33 -5.02 -19.02 5.51
CA ASP A 33 -5.40 -20.42 5.77
C ASP A 33 -6.38 -20.96 4.70
N GLU A 34 -7.13 -20.06 4.05
CA GLU A 34 -8.00 -20.38 2.92
C GLU A 34 -7.25 -20.49 1.58
N GLY A 35 -5.95 -20.13 1.53
CA GLY A 35 -5.09 -20.26 0.37
C GLY A 35 -5.03 -19.02 -0.52
N TYR A 36 -5.30 -17.84 0.04
CA TYR A 36 -5.16 -16.57 -0.68
C TYR A 36 -3.83 -15.88 -0.38
N ASN A 37 -3.36 -15.07 -1.33
CA ASN A 37 -2.24 -14.15 -1.13
C ASN A 37 -2.74 -12.86 -0.51
N VAL A 38 -2.58 -12.74 0.81
CA VAL A 38 -3.14 -11.62 1.58
C VAL A 38 -2.20 -10.43 1.57
N MET A 39 -2.74 -9.27 1.23
CA MET A 39 -2.04 -7.99 1.20
C MET A 39 -2.78 -6.97 2.07
N PRO A 40 -2.47 -6.87 3.36
CA PRO A 40 -3.10 -5.91 4.25
C PRO A 40 -2.65 -4.48 3.93
N HIS A 41 -3.54 -3.54 4.19
CA HIS A 41 -3.22 -2.11 4.17
C HIS A 41 -2.42 -1.72 5.40
N PHE A 42 -1.39 -0.89 5.19
CA PHE A 42 -0.64 -0.18 6.22
C PHE A 42 -0.88 1.33 6.04
N PRO A 43 -1.93 1.88 6.67
CA PRO A 43 -2.22 3.32 6.58
C PRO A 43 -1.30 4.08 7.52
N ALA A 44 -0.34 4.82 6.97
CA ALA A 44 0.71 5.51 7.73
C ALA A 44 0.16 6.37 8.88
N ARG A 45 -0.88 7.16 8.58
CA ARG A 45 -1.41 8.17 9.53
C ARG A 45 -2.12 7.61 10.76
N ILE A 46 -2.45 6.30 10.80
CA ILE A 46 -3.00 5.66 12.00
C ILE A 46 -1.97 4.84 12.78
N ILE A 47 -0.72 4.81 12.34
CA ILE A 47 0.38 4.13 13.03
C ILE A 47 1.09 5.15 13.92
N GLU A 48 1.00 4.94 15.24
CA GLU A 48 1.42 5.93 16.23
C GLU A 48 2.94 6.09 16.36
N SER A 49 3.70 5.02 16.08
CA SER A 49 5.16 5.05 16.18
C SER A 49 5.82 3.93 15.37
N LYS A 50 7.14 3.99 15.25
CA LYS A 50 7.93 2.94 14.63
C LYS A 50 7.79 1.60 15.36
N GLU A 51 7.69 1.59 16.68
CA GLU A 51 7.49 0.37 17.47
C GLU A 51 6.15 -0.29 17.15
N VAL A 52 5.09 0.52 16.97
CA VAL A 52 3.77 0.03 16.53
C VAL A 52 3.85 -0.55 15.13
N LEU A 53 4.54 0.11 14.21
CA LEU A 53 4.76 -0.42 12.86
C LEU A 53 5.47 -1.77 12.88
N VAL A 54 6.58 -1.89 13.61
CA VAL A 54 7.35 -3.13 13.75
C VAL A 54 6.47 -4.24 14.35
N ASN A 55 5.69 -3.92 15.39
CA ASN A 55 4.76 -4.87 15.98
C ASN A 55 3.72 -5.38 14.96
N TRP A 56 3.13 -4.49 14.15
CA TRP A 56 2.17 -4.90 13.14
C TRP A 56 2.81 -5.79 12.06
N ILE A 57 4.00 -5.41 11.58
CA ILE A 57 4.78 -6.20 10.60
C ILE A 57 5.06 -7.61 11.15
N ASP A 58 5.56 -7.71 12.38
CA ASP A 58 5.90 -8.98 13.02
C ASP A 58 4.66 -9.85 13.21
N ARG A 59 3.55 -9.28 13.62
CA ARG A 59 2.28 -9.98 13.81
C ARG A 59 1.71 -10.49 12.49
N TYR A 60 1.63 -9.66 11.46
CA TYR A 60 1.16 -10.10 10.15
C TYR A 60 2.02 -11.24 9.61
N LYS A 61 3.35 -11.13 9.74
CA LYS A 61 4.27 -12.16 9.29
C LYS A 61 4.14 -13.46 10.09
N ASN A 62 4.19 -13.39 11.43
CA ASN A 62 4.36 -14.56 12.28
C ASN A 62 3.03 -15.23 12.66
N GLU A 63 1.94 -14.46 12.83
CA GLU A 63 0.63 -14.98 13.21
C GLU A 63 -0.24 -15.32 11.98
N ALA A 64 -0.13 -14.53 10.88
CA ALA A 64 -0.96 -14.67 9.69
C ALA A 64 -0.21 -15.15 8.43
N GLY A 65 1.11 -15.34 8.48
CA GLY A 65 1.90 -15.81 7.33
C GLY A 65 1.98 -14.81 6.16
N VAL A 66 1.65 -13.55 6.39
CA VAL A 66 1.63 -12.48 5.39
C VAL A 66 3.05 -12.12 4.96
N LYS A 67 3.25 -11.90 3.66
CA LYS A 67 4.54 -11.52 3.04
C LYS A 67 4.42 -10.30 2.13
N ASP A 68 3.24 -9.76 1.99
CA ASP A 68 2.90 -8.67 1.08
C ASP A 68 2.21 -7.54 1.85
N ALA A 69 2.35 -6.30 1.40
CA ALA A 69 1.70 -5.15 2.02
C ALA A 69 1.32 -4.08 0.99
N LEU A 70 0.19 -3.41 1.21
CA LEU A 70 -0.15 -2.18 0.52
C LEU A 70 0.03 -0.99 1.48
N LEU A 71 0.98 -0.12 1.15
CA LEU A 71 1.32 1.06 1.94
C LEU A 71 0.64 2.29 1.37
N LEU A 72 -0.06 3.03 2.22
CA LEU A 72 -0.79 4.23 1.84
C LEU A 72 -0.77 5.26 2.97
N ALA A 73 -1.15 6.51 2.69
CA ALA A 73 -1.21 7.54 3.73
C ALA A 73 -2.33 7.26 4.74
N GLY A 74 -3.49 6.82 4.27
CA GLY A 74 -4.70 6.68 5.07
C GLY A 74 -5.60 7.91 5.00
N GLY A 75 -6.85 7.75 5.44
CA GLY A 75 -7.90 8.78 5.30
C GLY A 75 -7.98 9.79 6.44
N VAL A 76 -7.22 9.62 7.53
CA VAL A 76 -7.27 10.56 8.65
C VAL A 76 -6.55 11.88 8.31
N ASN A 77 -7.13 13.00 8.70
CA ASN A 77 -6.57 14.32 8.41
C ASN A 77 -5.30 14.61 9.21
N GLN A 78 -5.27 14.22 10.48
CA GLN A 78 -4.12 14.40 11.37
C GLN A 78 -3.51 13.05 11.69
N PRO A 79 -2.21 12.86 11.41
CA PRO A 79 -1.53 11.63 11.81
C PRO A 79 -1.55 11.42 13.33
N TYR A 80 -1.65 10.16 13.76
CA TYR A 80 -1.58 9.79 15.18
C TYR A 80 -0.16 9.82 15.73
N GLY A 81 0.84 9.74 14.83
CA GLY A 81 2.24 9.74 15.16
C GLY A 81 3.11 10.41 14.11
N GLU A 82 4.28 9.86 13.89
CA GLU A 82 5.33 10.44 13.04
C GLU A 82 5.16 10.17 11.54
N PHE A 83 4.27 9.25 11.15
CA PHE A 83 4.11 8.84 9.75
C PHE A 83 2.98 9.61 9.06
N HIS A 84 3.32 10.33 7.99
CA HIS A 84 2.39 11.15 7.22
C HIS A 84 2.01 10.53 5.88
N SER A 85 2.88 9.66 5.35
CA SER A 85 2.76 9.08 4.01
C SER A 85 3.30 7.64 3.94
N SER A 86 3.00 6.95 2.84
CA SER A 86 3.61 5.64 2.58
C SER A 86 5.14 5.70 2.41
N MET A 87 5.69 6.85 2.03
CA MET A 87 7.14 7.05 1.90
C MET A 87 7.82 6.95 3.26
N ASP A 88 7.22 7.53 4.31
CA ASP A 88 7.77 7.44 5.66
C ASP A 88 7.83 5.98 6.15
N LEU A 89 6.80 5.18 5.82
CA LEU A 89 6.79 3.76 6.15
C LEU A 89 7.90 2.98 5.40
N LEU A 90 8.05 3.24 4.11
CA LEU A 90 9.08 2.62 3.26
C LEU A 90 10.48 2.97 3.77
N ASP A 91 10.71 4.23 4.10
CA ASP A 91 12.02 4.76 4.52
C ASP A 91 12.51 4.16 5.85
N THR A 92 11.60 3.55 6.65
CA THR A 92 12.00 2.82 7.87
C THR A 92 12.86 1.59 7.56
N GLY A 93 12.72 0.99 6.37
CA GLY A 93 13.36 -0.27 5.98
C GLY A 93 12.85 -1.51 6.73
N GLU A 94 11.79 -1.39 7.55
CA GLU A 94 11.34 -2.51 8.40
C GLU A 94 10.65 -3.61 7.59
N PHE A 95 10.03 -3.30 6.45
CA PHE A 95 9.46 -4.31 5.55
C PHE A 95 10.54 -5.20 4.92
N ASP A 96 11.64 -4.61 4.45
CA ASP A 96 12.79 -5.36 3.90
C ASP A 96 13.44 -6.23 4.98
N LYS A 97 13.68 -5.69 6.17
CA LYS A 97 14.21 -6.45 7.33
C LYS A 97 13.31 -7.63 7.71
N ALA A 98 12.01 -7.45 7.61
CA ALA A 98 11.05 -8.53 7.85
C ALA A 98 10.96 -9.54 6.70
N GLY A 99 11.49 -9.22 5.53
CA GLY A 99 11.52 -10.07 4.33
C GLY A 99 10.21 -10.10 3.57
N PHE A 100 9.47 -8.99 3.57
CA PHE A 100 8.30 -8.82 2.72
C PHE A 100 8.69 -8.94 1.25
N LYS A 101 7.81 -9.53 0.43
CA LYS A 101 8.11 -9.88 -0.97
C LYS A 101 7.52 -8.92 -1.97
N ASN A 102 6.32 -8.41 -1.69
CA ASN A 102 5.66 -7.46 -2.55
C ASN A 102 5.17 -6.26 -1.72
N LEU A 103 5.60 -5.07 -2.11
CA LEU A 103 5.19 -3.81 -1.51
C LEU A 103 4.43 -3.00 -2.55
N HIS A 104 3.12 -2.94 -2.39
CA HIS A 104 2.29 -2.10 -3.23
C HIS A 104 2.11 -0.71 -2.63
N VAL A 105 1.93 0.26 -3.49
CA VAL A 105 1.72 1.67 -3.10
C VAL A 105 0.54 2.25 -3.86
N ALA A 106 -0.13 3.25 -3.29
CA ALA A 106 -1.29 3.87 -3.92
C ALA A 106 -0.88 4.71 -5.15
N GLY A 107 -1.66 4.56 -6.23
CA GLY A 107 -1.67 5.42 -7.41
C GLY A 107 -2.96 6.23 -7.51
N HIS A 108 -2.91 7.40 -8.12
CA HIS A 108 -4.02 8.34 -8.19
C HIS A 108 -4.26 8.82 -9.64
N PRO A 109 -4.89 7.99 -10.50
CA PRO A 109 -5.15 8.36 -11.90
C PRO A 109 -6.00 9.62 -12.06
N GLU A 110 -6.97 9.82 -11.18
CA GLU A 110 -7.87 10.98 -11.16
C GLU A 110 -7.35 12.14 -10.29
N GLY A 111 -6.06 12.08 -9.88
CA GLY A 111 -5.49 13.01 -8.91
C GLY A 111 -5.92 12.68 -7.47
N ASN A 112 -5.53 13.54 -6.55
CA ASN A 112 -5.93 13.43 -5.14
C ASN A 112 -5.98 14.82 -4.50
N MET A 113 -7.18 15.30 -4.21
CA MET A 113 -7.43 16.64 -3.66
C MET A 113 -6.89 16.82 -2.23
N ASP A 114 -6.66 15.74 -1.48
CA ASP A 114 -6.05 15.82 -0.15
C ASP A 114 -4.52 16.02 -0.23
N ILE A 115 -3.91 15.68 -1.38
CA ILE A 115 -2.47 15.81 -1.64
C ILE A 115 -2.18 17.08 -2.45
N ASP A 116 -2.93 17.30 -3.54
CA ASP A 116 -2.82 18.46 -4.43
C ASP A 116 -4.12 19.25 -4.40
N THR A 117 -4.25 20.15 -3.41
CA THR A 117 -5.48 20.94 -3.16
C THR A 117 -5.82 21.94 -4.26
N ASP A 118 -4.87 22.20 -5.19
CA ASP A 118 -5.08 23.05 -6.35
C ASP A 118 -5.62 22.30 -7.58
N GLY A 119 -5.92 21.00 -7.41
CA GLY A 119 -6.41 20.13 -8.47
C GLY A 119 -5.36 19.72 -9.51
N LYS A 120 -4.08 20.02 -9.27
CA LYS A 120 -2.97 19.56 -10.10
C LYS A 120 -2.45 18.20 -9.62
N THR A 121 -1.25 17.82 -10.08
CA THR A 121 -0.67 16.50 -9.81
C THR A 121 0.76 16.57 -9.30
N LYS A 122 1.25 17.76 -8.95
CA LYS A 122 2.66 17.97 -8.62
C LYS A 122 3.15 17.08 -7.47
N ASN A 123 2.39 17.03 -6.39
CA ASN A 123 2.82 16.27 -5.21
C ASN A 123 2.61 14.76 -5.41
N VAL A 124 1.51 14.35 -6.05
CA VAL A 124 1.29 12.92 -6.38
C VAL A 124 2.34 12.42 -7.37
N ASP A 125 2.71 13.21 -8.36
CA ASP A 125 3.75 12.86 -9.35
C ASP A 125 5.15 12.80 -8.69
N SER A 126 5.46 13.75 -7.78
CA SER A 126 6.71 13.71 -7.00
C SER A 126 6.78 12.47 -6.09
N ALA A 127 5.67 12.12 -5.46
CA ALA A 127 5.61 10.93 -4.61
C ALA A 127 5.81 9.63 -5.41
N ILE A 128 5.27 9.54 -6.63
CA ILE A 128 5.49 8.38 -7.50
C ILE A 128 6.95 8.33 -7.98
N SER A 129 7.55 9.46 -8.36
CA SER A 129 8.97 9.51 -8.73
C SER A 129 9.88 9.03 -7.60
N TRP A 130 9.61 9.46 -6.36
CA TRP A 130 10.33 8.97 -5.18
C TRP A 130 10.17 7.45 -5.00
N LYS A 131 8.96 6.92 -5.19
CA LYS A 131 8.69 5.47 -5.09
C LYS A 131 9.40 4.68 -6.20
N GLN A 132 9.51 5.25 -7.40
CA GLN A 132 10.31 4.69 -8.49
C GLN A 132 11.80 4.59 -8.10
N GLU A 133 12.36 5.64 -7.49
CA GLU A 133 13.74 5.60 -7.00
C GLU A 133 13.91 4.60 -5.85
N PHE A 134 12.92 4.49 -4.96
CA PHE A 134 12.93 3.54 -3.87
C PHE A 134 12.87 2.10 -4.38
N SER A 135 12.12 1.82 -5.44
CA SER A 135 12.01 0.48 -6.04
C SER A 135 13.35 -0.10 -6.50
N GLN A 136 14.35 0.77 -6.75
CA GLN A 136 15.71 0.35 -7.12
C GLN A 136 16.57 -0.04 -5.90
N LYS A 137 16.09 0.17 -4.68
CA LYS A 137 16.86 0.00 -3.43
C LYS A 137 16.28 -1.08 -2.52
N THR A 138 14.99 -1.37 -2.63
CA THR A 138 14.31 -2.40 -1.84
C THR A 138 14.55 -3.79 -2.43
N ASP A 139 14.57 -4.81 -1.57
CA ASP A 139 14.59 -6.22 -1.97
C ASP A 139 13.21 -6.75 -2.39
N ALA A 140 12.16 -5.98 -2.16
CA ALA A 140 10.78 -6.34 -2.49
C ALA A 140 10.40 -5.94 -3.92
N ASN A 141 9.50 -6.70 -4.53
CA ASN A 141 8.85 -6.28 -5.77
C ASN A 141 7.85 -5.17 -5.47
N MET A 142 7.96 -4.04 -6.14
CA MET A 142 6.99 -2.96 -6.01
C MET A 142 5.96 -2.96 -7.13
N ALA A 143 4.74 -2.52 -6.80
CA ALA A 143 3.70 -2.21 -7.79
C ALA A 143 2.85 -1.02 -7.30
N ILE A 144 2.26 -0.31 -8.25
CA ILE A 144 1.29 0.76 -7.98
C ILE A 144 -0.10 0.14 -8.06
N THR A 145 -0.93 0.34 -7.05
CA THR A 145 -2.32 -0.09 -7.03
C THR A 145 -3.23 1.12 -7.08
N THR A 146 -4.13 1.18 -8.07
CA THR A 146 -5.11 2.24 -8.18
C THR A 146 -6.39 1.90 -7.44
N GLN A 147 -7.18 2.92 -7.11
CA GLN A 147 -8.59 2.72 -6.76
C GLN A 147 -9.36 2.31 -8.03
N PHE A 148 -10.52 1.69 -7.85
CA PHE A 148 -11.41 1.39 -8.94
C PHE A 148 -11.85 2.68 -9.65
N CYS A 149 -11.64 2.75 -10.97
CA CYS A 149 -11.99 3.88 -11.79
C CYS A 149 -13.13 3.52 -12.75
N PHE A 150 -14.15 4.36 -12.84
CA PHE A 150 -15.30 4.14 -13.72
C PHE A 150 -15.06 4.64 -15.15
N GLU A 151 -14.13 5.57 -15.32
CA GLU A 151 -13.80 6.16 -16.63
C GLU A 151 -12.38 5.79 -17.04
N SER A 152 -12.23 5.30 -18.27
CA SER A 152 -10.93 4.87 -18.78
C SER A 152 -10.03 6.03 -19.19
N GLY A 153 -10.58 7.17 -19.59
CA GLY A 153 -9.81 8.33 -20.08
C GLY A 153 -8.75 8.80 -19.10
N PRO A 154 -9.11 9.19 -17.86
CA PRO A 154 -8.15 9.61 -16.85
C PRO A 154 -7.07 8.56 -16.55
N VAL A 155 -7.44 7.28 -16.56
CA VAL A 155 -6.50 6.17 -16.30
C VAL A 155 -5.45 6.07 -17.42
N ILE A 156 -5.89 6.16 -18.69
CA ILE A 156 -5.00 6.10 -19.85
C ILE A 156 -4.04 7.30 -19.84
N GLU A 157 -4.58 8.53 -19.69
CA GLU A 157 -3.78 9.75 -19.64
C GLU A 157 -2.75 9.72 -18.50
N TRP A 158 -3.16 9.20 -17.34
CA TRP A 158 -2.26 9.03 -16.22
C TRP A 158 -1.18 7.99 -16.51
N ALA A 159 -1.52 6.84 -17.09
CA ALA A 159 -0.55 5.81 -17.46
C ALA A 159 0.49 6.32 -18.47
N ASP A 160 0.04 7.05 -19.48
CA ASP A 160 0.93 7.68 -20.48
C ASP A 160 1.86 8.71 -19.81
N ARG A 161 1.34 9.51 -18.86
CA ARG A 161 2.15 10.43 -18.08
C ARG A 161 3.19 9.69 -17.22
N MET A 162 2.82 8.62 -16.53
CA MET A 162 3.76 7.79 -15.75
C MET A 162 4.88 7.26 -16.65
N ALA A 163 4.55 6.72 -17.82
CA ALA A 163 5.55 6.25 -18.79
C ALA A 163 6.48 7.40 -19.27
N SER A 164 5.93 8.59 -19.52
CA SER A 164 6.73 9.77 -19.94
C SER A 164 7.68 10.27 -18.83
N MET A 165 7.36 10.01 -17.57
CA MET A 165 8.20 10.32 -16.40
C MET A 165 9.25 9.24 -16.12
N GLY A 166 9.27 8.15 -16.87
CA GLY A 166 10.18 7.03 -16.66
C GLY A 166 9.79 6.13 -15.48
N ILE A 167 8.52 6.11 -15.13
CA ILE A 167 7.98 5.19 -14.11
C ILE A 167 7.77 3.84 -14.77
N ASP A 168 8.50 2.83 -14.30
CA ASP A 168 8.44 1.44 -14.79
C ASP A 168 7.88 0.44 -13.76
N ILE A 169 7.54 0.92 -12.55
CA ILE A 169 6.83 0.11 -11.56
C ILE A 169 5.50 -0.36 -12.16
N PRO A 170 5.18 -1.68 -12.12
CA PRO A 170 3.92 -2.20 -12.62
C PRO A 170 2.70 -1.53 -12.00
N ILE A 171 1.65 -1.32 -12.80
CA ILE A 171 0.38 -0.71 -12.38
C ILE A 171 -0.71 -1.79 -12.36
N HIS A 172 -1.48 -1.85 -11.26
CA HIS A 172 -2.61 -2.76 -11.03
C HIS A 172 -3.90 -2.00 -10.75
#